data_82a4ca0e8b42ae8591e89bf486228b78
#
_entry.id   82a4ca0e8b42ae8591e89bf486228b78
#
_cell.length_a   1.000
_cell.length_b   1.000
_cell.length_c   1.000
_cell.angle_alpha   90.00
_cell.angle_beta   90.00
_cell.angle_gamma   90.00
#
_symmetry.space_group_name_H-M   'P 1'
#
loop_
_entity.id
_entity.type
_entity.pdbx_description
1 polymer ?
#
loop_
_entity_poly.entity_id
_entity_poly.type
_entity_poly.pdbx_seq_one_letter_code
_entity_poly.pdbx_strand_id
1 'polypeptide(L)'
;MKDSKILNKRERIEIFNKLKKNSIIGVGFSSVQEIERFNILKATFLSMSRAINSLTITPDLLFIDGNRVPPKLKIESYPIIKGDKFISEISAASIVAKVIRDTHMKILDRKYPGYGFTNNAGYGVKLHLDALKTLGVTPIHRQTFKPIHNILYEEN
;
A
#
# COMPACT_ATOMS: atom_id res chain seq x y z
N MET A 1 -12.67 -15.95 3.69
CA MET A 1 -11.63 -15.87 2.63
C MET A 1 -10.28 -16.14 3.27
N LYS A 2 -9.30 -16.73 2.56
CA LYS A 2 -7.96 -16.96 3.15
C LYS A 2 -7.21 -15.64 3.29
N ASP A 3 -6.42 -15.48 4.36
CA ASP A 3 -5.52 -14.33 4.58
C ASP A 3 -4.66 -14.06 3.31
N SER A 4 -4.60 -12.83 2.85
CA SER A 4 -3.87 -12.42 1.65
C SER A 4 -2.37 -12.76 1.68
N LYS A 5 -1.82 -12.94 2.89
CA LYS A 5 -0.41 -13.30 3.13
C LYS A 5 -0.13 -14.79 2.91
N ILE A 6 -1.16 -15.65 3.01
CA ILE A 6 -1.04 -17.11 2.81
C ILE A 6 -1.20 -17.46 1.34
N LEU A 7 -1.91 -16.64 0.57
CA LEU A 7 -2.14 -16.86 -0.86
C LEU A 7 -0.86 -16.65 -1.66
N ASN A 8 -0.58 -17.54 -2.62
CA ASN A 8 0.47 -17.28 -3.60
C ASN A 8 0.04 -16.18 -4.60
N LYS A 9 0.98 -15.71 -5.42
CA LYS A 9 0.75 -14.60 -6.35
C LYS A 9 -0.33 -14.90 -7.39
N ARG A 10 -0.38 -16.15 -7.90
CA ARG A 10 -1.35 -16.57 -8.91
C ARG A 10 -2.76 -16.59 -8.33
N GLU A 11 -2.94 -17.18 -7.15
CA GLU A 11 -4.22 -17.22 -6.44
C GLU A 11 -4.74 -15.80 -6.15
N ARG A 12 -3.86 -14.86 -5.71
CA ARG A 12 -4.25 -13.46 -5.49
C ARG A 12 -4.76 -12.79 -6.76
N ILE A 13 -4.11 -13.02 -7.91
CA ILE A 13 -4.53 -12.46 -9.20
C ILE A 13 -5.87 -13.05 -9.64
N GLU A 14 -6.09 -14.35 -9.47
CA GLU A 14 -7.35 -15.02 -9.80
C GLU A 14 -8.51 -14.45 -8.96
N ILE A 15 -8.30 -14.29 -7.64
CA ILE A 15 -9.29 -13.69 -6.75
C ILE A 15 -9.54 -12.22 -7.11
N PHE A 16 -8.49 -11.44 -7.37
CA PHE A 16 -8.62 -10.05 -7.81
C PHE A 16 -9.47 -9.93 -9.07
N ASN A 17 -9.26 -10.81 -10.07
CA ASN A 17 -10.05 -10.81 -11.30
C ASN A 17 -11.52 -11.15 -11.05
N LYS A 18 -11.81 -12.03 -10.09
CA LYS A 18 -13.20 -12.31 -9.66
C LYS A 18 -13.83 -11.11 -8.95
N LEU A 19 -13.08 -10.45 -8.05
CA LEU A 19 -13.55 -9.25 -7.34
C LEU A 19 -13.86 -8.11 -8.31
N LYS A 20 -13.02 -7.89 -9.33
CA LYS A 20 -13.26 -6.88 -10.37
C LYS A 20 -14.58 -7.06 -11.13
N LYS A 21 -15.04 -8.30 -11.27
CA LYS A 21 -16.28 -8.61 -11.99
C LYS A 21 -17.53 -8.52 -11.10
N ASN A 22 -17.37 -8.73 -9.79
CA ASN A 22 -18.49 -8.98 -8.89
C ASN A 22 -18.60 -7.95 -7.75
N SER A 23 -17.75 -6.94 -7.72
CA SER A 23 -17.77 -5.92 -6.66
C SER A 23 -17.33 -4.55 -7.19
N ILE A 24 -17.74 -3.51 -6.49
CA ILE A 24 -17.30 -2.14 -6.74
C ILE A 24 -15.99 -1.95 -5.97
N ILE A 25 -14.95 -1.51 -6.66
CA ILE A 25 -13.62 -1.34 -6.09
C ILE A 25 -13.22 0.14 -6.18
N GLY A 26 -12.95 0.74 -5.03
CA GLY A 26 -12.32 2.05 -4.93
C GLY A 26 -10.83 1.91 -4.59
N VAL A 27 -9.99 2.75 -5.19
CA VAL A 27 -8.54 2.73 -4.97
C VAL A 27 -8.03 4.12 -4.66
N GLY A 28 -7.19 4.23 -3.63
CA GLY A 28 -6.55 5.47 -3.23
C GLY A 28 -5.06 5.29 -2.98
N PHE A 29 -4.28 6.29 -3.39
CA PHE A 29 -2.83 6.34 -3.20
C PHE A 29 -2.43 7.57 -2.40
N SER A 30 -1.30 7.46 -1.72
CA SER A 30 -0.56 8.60 -1.17
C SER A 30 0.86 8.59 -1.71
N SER A 31 1.35 9.76 -2.09
CA SER A 31 2.70 9.94 -2.64
C SER A 31 3.75 9.89 -1.54
N VAL A 32 5.02 9.79 -1.95
CA VAL A 32 6.17 9.90 -1.04
C VAL A 32 6.15 11.24 -0.32
N GLN A 33 5.91 12.35 -1.04
CA GLN A 33 5.83 13.70 -0.48
C GLN A 33 4.72 13.82 0.59
N GLU A 34 3.57 13.18 0.37
CA GLU A 34 2.48 13.16 1.35
C GLU A 34 2.85 12.33 2.59
N ILE A 35 3.58 11.23 2.42
CA ILE A 35 4.08 10.44 3.56
C ILE A 35 5.09 11.26 4.37
N GLU A 36 5.98 11.98 3.72
CA GLU A 36 6.97 12.85 4.38
C GLU A 36 6.30 14.02 5.10
N ARG A 37 5.32 14.66 4.47
CA ARG A 37 4.60 15.80 5.04
C ARG A 37 3.69 15.43 6.20
N PHE A 38 3.00 14.30 6.14
CA PHE A 38 1.92 13.94 7.07
C PHE A 38 2.25 12.77 7.99
N ASN A 39 3.33 12.07 7.80
CA ASN A 39 3.70 10.74 8.29
C ASN A 39 2.87 9.59 7.67
N ILE A 40 3.37 8.36 7.87
CA ILE A 40 2.78 7.15 7.25
C ILE A 40 1.32 6.90 7.68
N LEU A 41 0.97 7.16 8.94
CA LEU A 41 -0.39 6.93 9.44
C LEU A 41 -1.41 7.87 8.77
N LYS A 42 -1.12 9.18 8.75
CA LYS A 42 -2.00 10.16 8.12
C LYS A 42 -2.07 9.97 6.60
N ALA A 43 -0.97 9.61 5.96
CA ALA A 43 -0.94 9.25 4.54
C ALA A 43 -1.78 8.00 4.24
N THR A 44 -1.77 7.00 5.14
CA THR A 44 -2.64 5.82 5.05
C THR A 44 -4.12 6.23 5.14
N PHE A 45 -4.48 7.08 6.08
CA PHE A 45 -5.85 7.60 6.18
C PHE A 45 -6.27 8.40 4.95
N LEU A 46 -5.36 9.17 4.36
CA LEU A 46 -5.61 9.90 3.12
C LEU A 46 -5.86 8.93 1.95
N SER A 47 -5.07 7.85 1.83
CA SER A 47 -5.30 6.80 0.83
C SER A 47 -6.65 6.13 1.01
N MET A 48 -7.03 5.80 2.26
CA MET A 48 -8.35 5.20 2.57
C MET A 48 -9.49 6.15 2.17
N SER A 49 -9.41 7.43 2.53
CA SER A 49 -10.42 8.42 2.17
C SER A 49 -10.53 8.58 0.64
N ARG A 50 -9.41 8.58 -0.08
CA ARG A 50 -9.40 8.60 -1.56
C ARG A 50 -10.04 7.34 -2.16
N ALA A 51 -9.76 6.17 -1.58
CA ALA A 51 -10.38 4.92 -2.01
C ALA A 51 -11.91 4.96 -1.85
N ILE A 52 -12.40 5.43 -0.69
CA ILE A 52 -13.83 5.59 -0.43
C ILE A 52 -14.46 6.57 -1.43
N ASN A 53 -13.82 7.72 -1.65
CA ASN A 53 -14.34 8.75 -2.57
C ASN A 53 -14.28 8.32 -4.05
N SER A 54 -13.49 7.30 -4.40
CA SER A 54 -13.43 6.76 -5.77
C SER A 54 -14.48 5.67 -6.05
N LEU A 55 -15.26 5.27 -5.06
CA LEU A 55 -16.37 4.34 -5.24
C LEU A 55 -17.50 5.03 -6.05
N THR A 56 -18.11 4.28 -6.95
CA THR A 56 -19.25 4.76 -7.75
C THR A 56 -20.56 4.80 -6.97
N ILE A 57 -20.61 4.12 -5.83
CA ILE A 57 -21.75 4.08 -4.91
C ILE A 57 -21.21 4.37 -3.51
N THR A 58 -21.88 5.24 -2.76
CA THR A 58 -21.54 5.50 -1.36
C THR A 58 -21.92 4.27 -0.51
N PRO A 59 -20.99 3.69 0.24
CA PRO A 59 -21.32 2.57 1.14
C PRO A 59 -22.10 3.07 2.38
N ASP A 60 -22.96 2.21 2.91
CA ASP A 60 -23.70 2.50 4.16
C ASP A 60 -22.82 2.31 5.40
N LEU A 61 -21.81 1.43 5.29
CA LEU A 61 -20.96 1.01 6.41
C LEU A 61 -19.52 0.72 5.93
N LEU A 62 -18.55 1.04 6.79
CA LEU A 62 -17.13 0.77 6.53
C LEU A 62 -16.53 -0.12 7.63
N PHE A 63 -15.89 -1.20 7.23
CA PHE A 63 -14.98 -1.98 8.07
C PHE A 63 -13.54 -1.67 7.69
N ILE A 64 -12.73 -1.28 8.68
CA ILE A 64 -11.36 -0.83 8.45
C ILE A 64 -10.40 -1.72 9.24
N ASP A 65 -9.41 -2.29 8.54
CA ASP A 65 -8.38 -3.08 9.21
C ASP A 65 -7.52 -2.21 10.12
N GLY A 66 -7.36 -2.65 11.36
CA GLY A 66 -6.58 -1.95 12.36
C GLY A 66 -7.40 -1.46 13.55
N ASN A 67 -6.83 -0.51 14.31
CA ASN A 67 -7.41 0.01 15.56
C ASN A 67 -7.90 1.46 15.45
N ARG A 68 -7.91 2.04 14.28
CA ARG A 68 -8.28 3.45 14.05
C ARG A 68 -9.04 3.63 12.75
N VAL A 69 -9.90 4.63 12.74
CA VAL A 69 -10.68 5.08 11.58
C VAL A 69 -10.08 6.38 11.05
N PRO A 70 -10.03 6.60 9.72
CA PRO A 70 -9.69 7.91 9.16
C PRO A 70 -10.59 9.00 9.74
N PRO A 71 -10.01 10.15 10.13
CA PRO A 71 -10.81 11.25 10.68
C PRO A 71 -11.76 11.84 9.63
N LYS A 72 -12.87 12.43 10.10
CA LYS A 72 -13.85 13.16 9.26
C LYS A 72 -14.61 12.31 8.23
N LEU A 73 -14.65 10.99 8.38
CA LEU A 73 -15.58 10.17 7.62
C LEU A 73 -17.00 10.46 8.05
N LYS A 74 -17.90 10.65 7.08
CA LYS A 74 -19.34 10.84 7.30
C LYS A 74 -20.13 9.52 7.32
N ILE A 75 -19.46 8.42 6.97
CA ILE A 75 -20.02 7.08 6.89
C ILE A 75 -19.73 6.36 8.20
N GLU A 76 -20.69 5.63 8.71
CA GLU A 76 -20.51 4.78 9.89
C GLU A 76 -19.35 3.82 9.69
N SER A 77 -18.38 3.80 10.62
CA SER A 77 -17.10 3.14 10.40
C SER A 77 -16.59 2.43 11.64
N TYR A 78 -16.16 1.19 11.47
CA TYR A 78 -15.68 0.33 12.56
C TYR A 78 -14.25 -0.13 12.32
N PRO A 79 -13.30 0.18 13.22
CA PRO A 79 -11.96 -0.37 13.18
C PRO A 79 -11.99 -1.82 13.69
N ILE A 80 -11.35 -2.73 12.98
CA ILE A 80 -11.31 -4.17 13.34
C ILE A 80 -9.87 -4.65 13.31
N ILE A 81 -9.32 -4.95 14.48
CA ILE A 81 -7.95 -5.46 14.62
C ILE A 81 -7.82 -6.82 13.95
N LYS A 82 -6.88 -6.96 13.01
CA LYS A 82 -6.68 -8.17 12.20
C LYS A 82 -7.94 -8.53 11.40
N GLY A 83 -8.69 -7.53 10.95
CA GLY A 83 -9.94 -7.73 10.23
C GLY A 83 -9.78 -8.55 8.95
N ASP A 84 -8.62 -8.50 8.32
CA ASP A 84 -8.26 -9.33 7.17
C ASP A 84 -8.41 -10.85 7.40
N LYS A 85 -8.40 -11.30 8.66
CA LYS A 85 -8.59 -12.70 9.05
C LYS A 85 -10.05 -13.10 9.28
N PHE A 86 -10.90 -12.14 9.66
CA PHE A 86 -12.25 -12.42 10.17
C PHE A 86 -13.36 -11.85 9.28
N ILE A 87 -13.09 -10.75 8.55
CA ILE A 87 -14.08 -10.06 7.72
C ILE A 87 -13.71 -10.25 6.25
N SER A 88 -14.63 -10.82 5.48
CA SER A 88 -14.42 -11.12 4.05
C SER A 88 -14.14 -9.88 3.20
N GLU A 89 -14.80 -8.77 3.49
CA GLU A 89 -14.67 -7.49 2.82
C GLU A 89 -13.28 -6.87 3.04
N ILE A 90 -12.79 -6.93 4.28
CA ILE A 90 -11.43 -6.48 4.63
C ILE A 90 -10.38 -7.37 3.95
N SER A 91 -10.59 -8.69 3.98
CA SER A 91 -9.70 -9.64 3.29
C SER A 91 -9.68 -9.38 1.78
N ALA A 92 -10.84 -9.12 1.16
CA ALA A 92 -10.94 -8.75 -0.26
C ALA A 92 -10.19 -7.45 -0.57
N ALA A 93 -10.41 -6.41 0.22
CA ALA A 93 -9.72 -5.13 0.08
C ALA A 93 -8.19 -5.28 0.22
N SER A 94 -7.72 -6.12 1.14
CA SER A 94 -6.30 -6.43 1.32
C SER A 94 -5.68 -7.11 0.09
N ILE A 95 -6.40 -8.05 -0.55
CA ILE A 95 -5.96 -8.69 -1.80
C ILE A 95 -5.88 -7.67 -2.93
N VAL A 96 -6.91 -6.84 -3.10
CA VAL A 96 -6.92 -5.77 -4.11
C VAL A 96 -5.74 -4.82 -3.93
N ALA A 97 -5.55 -4.31 -2.71
CA ALA A 97 -4.46 -3.41 -2.38
C ALA A 97 -3.09 -4.04 -2.68
N LYS A 98 -2.90 -5.31 -2.33
CA LYS A 98 -1.65 -6.03 -2.58
C LYS A 98 -1.37 -6.23 -4.07
N VAL A 99 -2.37 -6.62 -4.86
CA VAL A 99 -2.20 -6.82 -6.32
C VAL A 99 -1.88 -5.49 -7.01
N ILE A 100 -2.59 -4.42 -6.66
CA ILE A 100 -2.36 -3.08 -7.23
C ILE A 100 -0.97 -2.56 -6.84
N ARG A 101 -0.56 -2.70 -5.57
CA ARG A 101 0.77 -2.31 -5.11
C ARG A 101 1.86 -3.10 -5.86
N ASP A 102 1.75 -4.41 -5.97
CA ASP A 102 2.74 -5.24 -6.66
C ASP A 102 2.84 -4.86 -8.15
N THR A 103 1.72 -4.50 -8.77
CA THR A 103 1.70 -4.00 -10.16
C THR A 103 2.39 -2.64 -10.27
N HIS A 104 2.13 -1.73 -9.35
CA HIS A 104 2.79 -0.43 -9.30
C HIS A 104 4.31 -0.57 -9.11
N MET A 105 4.74 -1.45 -8.20
CA MET A 105 6.17 -1.71 -7.97
C MET A 105 6.88 -2.27 -9.20
N LYS A 106 6.20 -3.08 -10.03
CA LYS A 106 6.75 -3.53 -11.32
C LYS A 106 6.93 -2.38 -12.32
N ILE A 107 6.02 -1.41 -12.33
CA ILE A 107 6.15 -0.22 -13.18
C ILE A 107 7.36 0.61 -12.73
N LEU A 108 7.51 0.79 -11.42
CA LEU A 108 8.66 1.49 -10.84
C LEU A 108 9.98 0.76 -11.10
N ASP A 109 9.99 -0.57 -11.05
CA ASP A 109 11.18 -1.38 -11.35
C ASP A 109 11.68 -1.18 -12.79
N ARG A 110 10.75 -1.01 -13.74
CA ARG A 110 11.09 -0.68 -15.13
C ARG A 110 11.59 0.76 -15.28
N LYS A 111 11.02 1.69 -14.52
CA LYS A 111 11.40 3.12 -14.58
C LYS A 111 12.74 3.38 -13.88
N TYR A 112 13.02 2.62 -12.83
CA TYR A 112 14.23 2.71 -12.02
C TYR A 112 14.87 1.32 -11.91
N PRO A 113 15.56 0.85 -12.96
CA PRO A 113 16.15 -0.49 -12.98
C PRO A 113 17.29 -0.60 -11.96
N GLY A 114 17.51 -1.81 -11.44
CA GLY A 114 18.59 -2.12 -10.51
C GLY A 114 18.23 -2.06 -9.02
N TYR A 115 17.12 -1.42 -8.65
CA TYR A 115 16.67 -1.36 -7.24
C TYR A 115 15.89 -2.60 -6.79
N GLY A 116 15.46 -3.47 -7.71
CA GLY A 116 14.77 -4.72 -7.43
C GLY A 116 13.36 -4.55 -6.86
N PHE A 117 12.65 -3.47 -7.20
CA PHE A 117 11.31 -3.15 -6.65
C PHE A 117 10.28 -4.25 -6.88
N THR A 118 10.39 -5.00 -7.97
CA THR A 118 9.50 -6.16 -8.23
C THR A 118 9.58 -7.21 -7.13
N ASN A 119 10.74 -7.38 -6.51
CA ASN A 119 11.00 -8.41 -5.50
C ASN A 119 10.90 -7.87 -4.08
N ASN A 120 11.45 -6.69 -3.82
CA ASN A 120 11.53 -6.11 -2.49
C ASN A 120 10.39 -5.16 -2.14
N ALA A 121 9.59 -4.72 -3.12
CA ALA A 121 8.48 -3.79 -2.94
C ALA A 121 8.88 -2.49 -2.18
N GLY A 122 10.15 -2.07 -2.27
CA GLY A 122 10.70 -0.90 -1.59
C GLY A 122 11.03 -1.13 -0.10
N TYR A 123 11.03 -2.38 0.36
CA TYR A 123 11.50 -2.70 1.71
C TYR A 123 13.03 -2.67 1.78
N GLY A 124 13.57 -2.27 2.93
CA GLY A 124 15.02 -2.14 3.18
C GLY A 124 15.75 -3.48 3.35
N VAL A 125 15.55 -4.41 2.44
CA VAL A 125 16.34 -5.65 2.36
C VAL A 125 17.74 -5.34 1.85
N LYS A 126 18.73 -6.19 2.17
CA LYS A 126 20.13 -5.99 1.83
C LYS A 126 20.33 -5.59 0.37
N LEU A 127 19.74 -6.32 -0.57
CA LEU A 127 19.83 -6.05 -2.01
C LEU A 127 19.40 -4.62 -2.36
N HIS A 128 18.31 -4.13 -1.75
CA HIS A 128 17.81 -2.78 -1.99
C HIS A 128 18.72 -1.71 -1.36
N LEU A 129 19.26 -1.96 -0.17
CA LEU A 129 20.21 -1.06 0.50
C LEU A 129 21.53 -0.97 -0.28
N ASP A 130 22.03 -2.09 -0.79
CA ASP A 130 23.23 -2.12 -1.63
C ASP A 130 23.00 -1.37 -2.96
N ALA A 131 21.82 -1.53 -3.57
CA ALA A 131 21.44 -0.77 -4.75
C ALA A 131 21.39 0.74 -4.50
N LEU A 132 20.85 1.17 -3.34
CA LEU A 132 20.83 2.59 -2.94
C LEU A 132 22.22 3.19 -2.81
N LYS A 133 23.19 2.43 -2.28
CA LYS A 133 24.60 2.87 -2.19
C LYS A 133 25.27 3.01 -3.55
N THR A 134 24.93 2.11 -4.48
CA THR A 134 25.58 2.06 -5.79
C THR A 134 24.93 3.01 -6.81
N LEU A 135 23.59 3.07 -6.83
CA LEU A 135 22.80 3.81 -7.82
C LEU A 135 22.28 5.16 -7.29
N GLY A 136 22.45 5.41 -6.00
CA GLY A 136 21.94 6.60 -5.34
C GLY A 136 20.45 6.57 -4.99
N VAL A 137 19.97 7.69 -4.47
CA VAL A 137 18.56 7.87 -4.06
C VAL A 137 17.76 8.48 -5.21
N THR A 138 16.53 8.04 -5.40
CA THR A 138 15.61 8.55 -6.43
C THR A 138 14.42 9.29 -5.79
N PRO A 139 13.63 10.08 -6.55
CA PRO A 139 12.47 10.81 -6.02
C PRO A 139 11.35 9.95 -5.43
N ILE A 140 11.37 8.63 -5.66
CA ILE A 140 10.40 7.70 -5.08
C ILE A 140 10.84 7.13 -3.73
N HIS A 141 12.03 7.49 -3.25
CA HIS A 141 12.51 7.11 -1.92
C HIS A 141 12.16 8.20 -0.90
N ARG A 142 11.70 7.78 0.28
CA ARG A 142 11.41 8.70 1.38
C ARG A 142 12.70 9.19 2.02
N GLN A 143 13.04 10.46 1.84
CA GLN A 143 14.27 11.06 2.39
C GLN A 143 14.30 11.03 3.93
N THR A 144 13.13 11.13 4.57
CA THR A 144 12.98 11.04 6.03
C THR A 144 13.07 9.61 6.58
N PHE A 145 13.13 8.59 5.72
CA PHE A 145 13.32 7.21 6.16
C PHE A 145 14.79 6.96 6.51
N LYS A 146 15.07 6.56 7.76
CA LYS A 146 16.41 6.50 8.33
C LYS A 146 17.50 5.92 7.39
N PRO A 147 17.34 4.77 6.71
CA PRO A 147 18.36 4.27 5.79
C PRO A 147 18.66 5.20 4.61
N ILE A 148 17.63 5.92 4.11
CA ILE A 148 17.78 6.89 3.02
C ILE A 148 18.43 8.17 3.55
N HIS A 149 17.97 8.65 4.70
CA HIS A 149 18.51 9.83 5.35
C HIS A 149 20.02 9.66 5.62
N ASN A 150 20.44 8.50 6.12
CA ASN A 150 21.84 8.21 6.36
C ASN A 150 22.69 8.28 5.08
N ILE A 151 22.20 7.70 3.98
CA ILE A 151 22.89 7.77 2.69
C ILE A 151 23.00 9.21 2.19
N LEU A 152 22.02 10.06 2.44
CA LEU A 152 22.01 11.44 1.95
C LEU A 152 22.83 12.40 2.82
N TYR A 153 22.93 12.16 4.14
CA TYR A 153 23.40 13.17 5.10
C TYR A 153 24.45 12.70 6.11
N GLU A 154 24.68 11.39 6.28
CA GLU A 154 25.61 10.86 7.29
C GLU A 154 26.88 10.23 6.66
N GLU A 155 26.96 10.07 5.33
CA GLU A 155 28.18 9.65 4.63
C GLU A 155 29.02 10.88 4.25
N ASN A 156 29.65 11.50 5.27
CA ASN A 156 30.82 12.37 5.12
C ASN A 156 31.82 12.05 6.23
#